data_2e1f250b0e68953f96394fabd7aeca74
#
_entry.id   2e1f250b0e68953f96394fabd7aeca74
#
_cell.length_a   1.000
_cell.length_b   1.000
_cell.length_c   1.000
_cell.angle_alpha   90.00
_cell.angle_beta   90.00
_cell.angle_gamma   90.00
#
_symmetry.space_group_name_H-M   'P 1'
#
loop_
_entity.id
_entity.type
_entity.pdbx_description
1 polymer ?
#
loop_
_entity_poly.entity_id
_entity_poly.type
_entity_poly.pdbx_seq_one_letter_code
_entity_poly.pdbx_strand_id
1 'polypeptide(L)'
;HSAKLMDMKVAPCDVAASSNRCFMLKVLSCIAIDHDYKLVGLAAVVCMLGAALTMRLYARVRRTDGLQKLNWLFMSGVIGGSTIWTTHFIAMLSYKPSMPHGYEPALTMMSLLAAISITILGFLVAALYKTAPTIELGGAIVGAGIAIMHYMGMAAYQTMGLMQWDYGYYTAS
;
A
#
# COMPACT_ATOMS: atom_id res chain seq x y z
N HIS A 1 -29.75 -32.92 16.00
CA HIS A 1 -28.28 -32.89 16.08
C HIS A 1 -27.85 -31.45 16.30
N SER A 2 -27.28 -31.22 17.48
CA SER A 2 -26.96 -29.93 18.06
C SER A 2 -25.97 -29.11 17.24
N ALA A 3 -26.43 -27.97 16.74
CA ALA A 3 -25.56 -26.91 16.28
C ALA A 3 -24.92 -26.27 17.52
N LYS A 4 -23.62 -26.51 17.71
CA LYS A 4 -22.80 -25.88 18.73
C LYS A 4 -22.52 -24.46 18.25
N LEU A 5 -23.41 -23.52 18.67
CA LEU A 5 -23.11 -22.09 18.56
C LEU A 5 -21.80 -21.86 19.32
N MET A 6 -20.74 -21.54 18.57
CA MET A 6 -19.50 -21.06 19.12
C MET A 6 -19.77 -19.62 19.61
N ASP A 7 -20.07 -19.53 20.89
CA ASP A 7 -20.23 -18.28 21.63
C ASP A 7 -18.87 -17.59 21.68
N MET A 8 -18.59 -16.78 20.67
CA MET A 8 -17.42 -15.93 20.64
C MET A 8 -17.74 -14.72 21.52
N LYS A 9 -17.55 -14.89 22.82
CA LYS A 9 -17.54 -13.78 23.79
C LYS A 9 -16.42 -12.82 23.40
N VAL A 10 -16.75 -11.85 22.56
CA VAL A 10 -15.98 -10.60 22.48
C VAL A 10 -16.13 -9.95 23.84
N ALA A 11 -15.10 -10.00 24.66
CA ALA A 11 -15.06 -9.34 25.94
C ALA A 11 -15.41 -7.86 25.74
N PRO A 12 -16.42 -7.32 26.47
CA PRO A 12 -16.71 -5.90 26.39
C PRO A 12 -15.49 -5.13 26.88
N CYS A 13 -14.91 -4.30 26.01
CA CYS A 13 -13.93 -3.32 26.45
C CYS A 13 -14.66 -2.38 27.42
N ASP A 14 -14.31 -2.46 28.70
CA ASP A 14 -14.83 -1.56 29.71
C ASP A 14 -14.61 -0.12 29.26
N VAL A 15 -15.69 0.65 29.25
CA VAL A 15 -15.83 2.01 28.70
C VAL A 15 -14.90 3.04 29.40
N ALA A 16 -14.18 2.63 30.45
CA ALA A 16 -13.39 3.53 31.31
C ALA A 16 -11.87 3.54 31.06
N ALA A 17 -11.33 2.66 30.21
CA ALA A 17 -9.89 2.60 29.98
C ALA A 17 -9.54 3.09 28.55
N SER A 18 -9.22 4.37 28.47
CA SER A 18 -8.53 5.08 27.36
C SER A 18 -8.78 4.49 25.94
N SER A 19 -9.67 5.13 25.21
CA SER A 19 -10.11 4.87 23.83
C SER A 19 -8.98 4.42 22.87
N ASN A 20 -7.78 4.99 23.00
CA ASN A 20 -6.65 4.71 22.13
C ASN A 20 -6.04 3.30 22.32
N ARG A 21 -6.02 2.75 23.52
CA ARG A 21 -5.50 1.39 23.77
C ARG A 21 -6.45 0.31 23.25
N CYS A 22 -7.74 0.52 23.40
CA CYS A 22 -8.75 -0.42 22.89
C CYS A 22 -8.77 -0.42 21.35
N PHE A 23 -8.59 0.74 20.73
CA PHE A 23 -8.47 0.87 19.27
C PHE A 23 -7.19 0.17 18.74
N MET A 24 -6.02 0.42 19.36
CA MET A 24 -4.77 -0.24 18.98
C MET A 24 -4.84 -1.76 19.14
N LEU A 25 -5.46 -2.27 20.22
CA LEU A 25 -5.62 -3.72 20.43
C LEU A 25 -6.60 -4.34 19.41
N LYS A 26 -7.64 -3.64 19.00
CA LYS A 26 -8.54 -4.11 17.93
C LYS A 26 -7.83 -4.17 16.57
N VAL A 27 -7.05 -3.16 16.23
CA VAL A 27 -6.26 -3.15 14.99
C VAL A 27 -5.23 -4.28 15.00
N LEU A 28 -4.51 -4.47 16.11
CA LEU A 28 -3.54 -5.56 16.25
C LEU A 28 -4.20 -6.95 16.20
N SER A 29 -5.37 -7.12 16.82
CA SER A 29 -6.10 -8.39 16.76
C SER A 29 -6.63 -8.69 15.36
N CYS A 30 -7.13 -7.68 14.64
CA CYS A 30 -7.56 -7.82 13.26
C CYS A 30 -6.39 -8.25 12.35
N ILE A 31 -5.24 -7.61 12.47
CA ILE A 31 -4.02 -8.00 11.74
C ILE A 31 -3.61 -9.44 12.11
N ALA A 32 -3.73 -9.82 13.38
CA ALA A 32 -3.28 -11.13 13.87
C ALA A 32 -4.22 -12.30 13.50
N ILE A 33 -5.51 -12.06 13.32
CA ILE A 33 -6.52 -13.12 13.15
C ILE A 33 -6.92 -13.26 11.67
N ASP A 34 -7.03 -12.14 10.95
CA ASP A 34 -7.65 -12.10 9.61
C ASP A 34 -6.63 -12.14 8.46
N HIS A 35 -5.30 -12.10 8.75
CA HIS A 35 -4.27 -12.06 7.73
C HIS A 35 -3.42 -13.34 7.69
N ASP A 36 -3.05 -13.75 6.48
CA ASP A 36 -2.08 -14.82 6.28
C ASP A 36 -0.64 -14.28 6.47
N TYR A 37 0.00 -14.66 7.56
CA TYR A 37 1.36 -14.22 7.90
C TYR A 37 2.40 -14.53 6.83
N LYS A 38 2.20 -15.59 6.03
CA LYS A 38 3.11 -15.94 4.94
C LYS A 38 3.06 -14.89 3.84
N LEU A 39 1.84 -14.42 3.48
CA LEU A 39 1.66 -13.37 2.48
C LEU A 39 2.13 -12.01 3.00
N VAL A 40 1.88 -11.69 4.27
CA VAL A 40 2.42 -10.46 4.90
C VAL A 40 3.95 -10.48 4.90
N GLY A 41 4.57 -11.61 5.25
CA GLY A 41 6.01 -11.78 5.18
C GLY A 41 6.55 -11.64 3.75
N LEU A 42 5.86 -12.21 2.76
CA LEU A 42 6.21 -12.06 1.35
C LEU A 42 6.13 -10.60 0.91
N ALA A 43 5.05 -9.88 1.27
CA ALA A 43 4.92 -8.45 0.98
C ALA A 43 6.08 -7.64 1.56
N ALA A 44 6.49 -7.92 2.79
CA ALA A 44 7.64 -7.25 3.44
C ALA A 44 8.95 -7.52 2.69
N VAL A 45 9.21 -8.77 2.29
CA VAL A 45 10.41 -9.13 1.51
C VAL A 45 10.42 -8.42 0.15
N VAL A 46 9.30 -8.44 -0.58
CA VAL A 46 9.17 -7.75 -1.88
C VAL A 46 9.39 -6.24 -1.70
N CYS A 47 8.82 -5.64 -0.66
CA CYS A 47 9.00 -4.23 -0.35
C CYS A 47 10.49 -3.89 -0.10
N MET A 48 11.17 -4.65 0.74
CA MET A 48 12.58 -4.41 1.06
C MET A 48 13.49 -4.57 -0.16
N LEU A 49 13.33 -5.64 -0.91
CA LEU A 49 14.14 -5.89 -2.11
C LEU A 49 13.88 -4.86 -3.21
N GLY A 50 12.61 -4.54 -3.46
CA GLY A 50 12.22 -3.55 -4.45
C GLY A 50 12.68 -2.14 -4.08
N ALA A 51 12.54 -1.74 -2.81
CA ALA A 51 13.05 -0.47 -2.32
C ALA A 51 14.59 -0.38 -2.46
N ALA A 52 15.32 -1.43 -2.06
CA ALA A 52 16.78 -1.48 -2.19
C ALA A 52 17.22 -1.38 -3.66
N LEU A 53 16.54 -2.08 -4.57
CA LEU A 53 16.83 -2.01 -6.00
C LEU A 53 16.52 -0.63 -6.57
N THR A 54 15.36 -0.06 -6.24
CA THR A 54 14.95 1.29 -6.65
C THR A 54 15.99 2.33 -6.22
N MET A 55 16.45 2.27 -4.97
CA MET A 55 17.45 3.21 -4.45
C MET A 55 18.82 3.03 -5.13
N ARG A 56 19.23 1.80 -5.45
CA ARG A 56 20.47 1.54 -6.21
C ARG A 56 20.39 2.11 -7.62
N LEU A 57 19.25 1.98 -8.30
CA LEU A 57 19.05 2.54 -9.63
C LEU A 57 18.99 4.07 -9.57
N TYR A 58 18.27 4.63 -8.61
CA TYR A 58 18.22 6.08 -8.42
C TYR A 58 19.58 6.69 -8.08
N ALA A 59 20.43 5.98 -7.35
CA ALA A 59 21.81 6.42 -7.10
C ALA A 59 22.63 6.56 -8.40
N ARG A 60 22.35 5.77 -9.45
CA ARG A 60 22.96 5.92 -10.77
C ARG A 60 22.48 7.17 -11.51
N VAL A 61 21.20 7.57 -11.34
CA VAL A 61 20.64 8.82 -11.89
C VAL A 61 21.48 10.02 -11.43
N ARG A 62 21.99 10.01 -10.19
CA ARG A 62 22.81 11.10 -9.64
C ARG A 62 24.23 11.15 -10.18
N ARG A 63 24.68 10.08 -10.83
CA ARG A 63 26.07 9.92 -11.34
C ARG A 63 26.17 9.97 -12.86
N THR A 64 25.02 10.10 -13.55
CA THR A 64 24.94 10.10 -15.01
C THR A 64 24.25 11.38 -15.49
N ASP A 65 24.55 11.75 -16.74
CA ASP A 65 23.97 12.93 -17.39
C ASP A 65 23.35 12.57 -18.74
N GLY A 66 22.59 13.50 -19.33
CA GLY A 66 21.97 13.34 -20.64
C GLY A 66 20.93 12.20 -20.69
N LEU A 67 20.87 11.50 -21.82
CA LEU A 67 19.90 10.41 -22.05
C LEU A 67 20.05 9.22 -21.09
N GLN A 68 21.27 8.94 -20.64
CA GLN A 68 21.49 7.87 -19.66
C GLN A 68 20.83 8.18 -18.32
N LYS A 69 20.86 9.43 -17.89
CA LYS A 69 20.17 9.88 -16.67
C LYS A 69 18.67 9.62 -16.78
N LEU A 70 18.06 9.96 -17.92
CA LEU A 70 16.63 9.74 -18.16
C LEU A 70 16.27 8.25 -18.14
N ASN A 71 17.09 7.40 -18.78
CA ASN A 71 16.87 5.95 -18.77
C ASN A 71 16.92 5.35 -17.36
N TRP A 72 17.93 5.73 -16.56
CA TRP A 72 18.02 5.25 -15.18
C TRP A 72 16.88 5.75 -14.30
N LEU A 73 16.45 6.99 -14.53
CA LEU A 73 15.30 7.57 -13.83
C LEU A 73 14.02 6.82 -14.17
N PHE A 74 13.77 6.58 -15.46
CA PHE A 74 12.63 5.79 -15.91
C PHE A 74 12.62 4.39 -15.30
N MET A 75 13.75 3.66 -15.37
CA MET A 75 13.90 2.33 -14.78
C MET A 75 13.65 2.34 -13.27
N SER A 76 14.20 3.32 -12.54
CA SER A 76 13.99 3.41 -11.10
C SER A 76 12.52 3.70 -10.75
N GLY A 77 11.83 4.53 -11.53
CA GLY A 77 10.42 4.83 -11.35
C GLY A 77 9.51 3.65 -11.66
N VAL A 78 9.79 2.91 -12.74
CA VAL A 78 9.05 1.68 -13.08
C VAL A 78 9.18 0.64 -11.96
N ILE A 79 10.41 0.37 -11.51
CA ILE A 79 10.64 -0.62 -10.45
C ILE A 79 10.05 -0.15 -9.12
N GLY A 80 10.22 1.13 -8.77
CA GLY A 80 9.66 1.70 -7.54
C GLY A 80 8.12 1.64 -7.53
N GLY A 81 7.48 2.14 -8.57
CA GLY A 81 6.03 2.13 -8.70
C GLY A 81 5.43 0.72 -8.73
N SER A 82 6.07 -0.20 -9.48
CA SER A 82 5.65 -1.61 -9.51
C SER A 82 5.82 -2.29 -8.14
N THR A 83 6.90 -1.98 -7.41
CA THR A 83 7.12 -2.51 -6.06
C THR A 83 6.04 -2.05 -5.09
N ILE A 84 5.72 -0.75 -5.09
CA ILE A 84 4.65 -0.18 -4.25
C ILE A 84 3.33 -0.88 -4.54
N TRP A 85 2.96 -0.99 -5.82
CA TRP A 85 1.74 -1.64 -6.25
C TRP A 85 1.70 -3.12 -5.86
N THR A 86 2.76 -3.88 -6.15
CA THR A 86 2.83 -5.32 -5.84
C THR A 86 2.73 -5.58 -4.34
N THR A 87 3.44 -4.78 -3.52
CA THR A 87 3.38 -4.89 -2.05
C THR A 87 1.97 -4.63 -1.54
N HIS A 88 1.29 -3.60 -2.06
CA HIS A 88 -0.10 -3.29 -1.71
C HIS A 88 -1.04 -4.45 -2.04
N PHE A 89 -0.97 -4.99 -3.26
CA PHE A 89 -1.86 -6.08 -3.67
C PHE A 89 -1.58 -7.40 -2.96
N ILE A 90 -0.32 -7.74 -2.68
CA ILE A 90 0.01 -8.92 -1.86
C ILE A 90 -0.55 -8.73 -0.43
N ALA A 91 -0.43 -7.54 0.14
CA ALA A 91 -0.99 -7.23 1.45
C ALA A 91 -2.53 -7.37 1.45
N MET A 92 -3.22 -6.89 0.41
CA MET A 92 -4.67 -7.07 0.26
C MET A 92 -5.07 -8.53 0.08
N LEU A 93 -4.30 -9.32 -0.68
CA LEU A 93 -4.53 -10.77 -0.83
C LEU A 93 -4.29 -11.55 0.47
N SER A 94 -3.53 -10.99 1.41
CA SER A 94 -3.34 -11.63 2.74
C SER A 94 -4.59 -11.57 3.61
N TYR A 95 -5.49 -10.64 3.34
CA TYR A 95 -6.79 -10.52 4.03
C TYR A 95 -7.75 -11.59 3.52
N LYS A 96 -8.29 -12.41 4.44
CA LYS A 96 -9.20 -13.53 4.14
C LYS A 96 -10.62 -13.20 4.60
N PRO A 97 -11.40 -12.45 3.84
CA PRO A 97 -12.81 -12.23 4.17
C PRO A 97 -13.61 -13.52 4.01
N SER A 98 -14.66 -13.68 4.81
CA SER A 98 -15.53 -14.85 4.78
C SER A 98 -16.41 -14.93 3.51
N MET A 99 -16.36 -13.92 2.63
CA MET A 99 -17.18 -13.79 1.43
C MET A 99 -16.34 -13.88 0.15
N PRO A 100 -16.90 -14.39 -0.97
CA PRO A 100 -16.26 -14.32 -2.27
C PRO A 100 -15.98 -12.86 -2.66
N HIS A 101 -14.77 -12.57 -3.05
CA HIS A 101 -14.34 -11.25 -3.45
C HIS A 101 -13.60 -11.33 -4.79
N GLY A 102 -13.58 -10.22 -5.52
CA GLY A 102 -12.91 -10.08 -6.79
C GLY A 102 -12.29 -8.70 -6.94
N TYR A 103 -11.46 -8.54 -7.95
CA TYR A 103 -10.88 -7.26 -8.33
C TYR A 103 -11.31 -6.91 -9.73
N GLU A 104 -11.71 -5.67 -9.95
CA GLU A 104 -11.97 -5.18 -11.30
C GLU A 104 -10.66 -4.99 -12.06
N PRO A 105 -10.45 -5.70 -13.19
CA PRO A 105 -9.15 -5.69 -13.88
C PRO A 105 -8.77 -4.31 -14.42
N ALA A 106 -9.74 -3.52 -14.90
CA ALA A 106 -9.48 -2.21 -15.45
C ALA A 106 -8.93 -1.24 -14.41
N LEU A 107 -9.59 -1.11 -13.25
CA LEU A 107 -9.13 -0.25 -12.15
C LEU A 107 -7.80 -0.75 -11.57
N THR A 108 -7.60 -2.05 -11.50
CA THR A 108 -6.34 -2.66 -11.04
C THR A 108 -5.17 -2.28 -11.95
N MET A 109 -5.35 -2.35 -13.28
CA MET A 109 -4.31 -1.93 -14.23
C MET A 109 -4.09 -0.43 -14.19
N MET A 110 -5.14 0.37 -14.07
CA MET A 110 -5.02 1.82 -13.95
C MET A 110 -4.28 2.23 -12.67
N SER A 111 -4.48 1.53 -11.55
CA SER A 111 -3.76 1.80 -10.30
C SER A 111 -2.25 1.50 -10.44
N LEU A 112 -1.86 0.46 -11.20
CA LEU A 112 -0.46 0.17 -11.52
C LEU A 112 0.17 1.30 -12.36
N LEU A 113 -0.53 1.72 -13.43
CA LEU A 113 -0.04 2.80 -14.29
C LEU A 113 0.10 4.12 -13.52
N ALA A 114 -0.86 4.44 -12.65
CA ALA A 114 -0.80 5.61 -11.78
C ALA A 114 0.41 5.52 -10.84
N ALA A 115 0.65 4.38 -10.17
CA ALA A 115 1.79 4.18 -9.29
C ALA A 115 3.11 4.41 -10.02
N ILE A 116 3.28 3.84 -11.21
CA ILE A 116 4.51 3.98 -12.02
C ILE A 116 4.68 5.44 -12.46
N SER A 117 3.66 6.05 -13.05
CA SER A 117 3.73 7.39 -13.63
C SER A 117 4.04 8.45 -12.58
N ILE A 118 3.36 8.39 -11.43
CA ILE A 118 3.56 9.36 -10.35
C ILE A 118 4.91 9.15 -9.67
N THR A 119 5.39 7.90 -9.54
CA THR A 119 6.73 7.62 -8.99
C THR A 119 7.82 8.15 -9.92
N ILE A 120 7.69 7.99 -11.25
CA ILE A 120 8.62 8.58 -12.24
C ILE A 120 8.64 10.10 -12.09
N LEU A 121 7.46 10.73 -12.00
CA LEU A 121 7.33 12.18 -11.84
C LEU A 121 8.00 12.67 -10.54
N GLY A 122 7.76 12.00 -9.43
CA GLY A 122 8.37 12.35 -8.15
C GLY A 122 9.91 12.22 -8.19
N PHE A 123 10.43 11.17 -8.79
CA PHE A 123 11.88 11.00 -8.96
C PHE A 123 12.48 12.02 -9.94
N LEU A 124 11.73 12.39 -10.99
CA LEU A 124 12.14 13.45 -11.91
C LEU A 124 12.27 14.77 -11.17
N VAL A 125 11.25 15.17 -10.40
CA VAL A 125 11.29 16.41 -9.62
C VAL A 125 12.44 16.41 -8.61
N ALA A 126 12.67 15.30 -7.91
CA ALA A 126 13.79 15.16 -6.99
C ALA A 126 15.17 15.20 -7.67
N ALA A 127 15.24 14.88 -8.97
CA ALA A 127 16.47 14.87 -9.75
C ALA A 127 16.76 16.18 -10.51
N LEU A 128 15.77 17.10 -10.64
CA LEU A 128 15.91 18.35 -11.38
C LEU A 128 16.89 19.30 -10.70
N TYR A 129 16.72 19.52 -9.40
CA TYR A 129 17.57 20.40 -8.60
C TYR A 129 18.02 19.62 -7.36
N LYS A 130 19.33 19.63 -7.11
CA LYS A 130 19.92 18.89 -5.96
C LYS A 130 19.75 19.67 -4.63
N THR A 131 18.64 20.38 -4.45
CA THR A 131 18.32 21.17 -3.27
C THR A 131 17.38 20.42 -2.34
N ALA A 132 17.45 20.68 -1.04
CA ALA A 132 16.57 20.02 -0.06
C ALA A 132 15.08 20.14 -0.40
N PRO A 133 14.52 21.32 -0.75
CA PRO A 133 13.09 21.46 -1.01
C PRO A 133 12.62 20.66 -2.24
N THR A 134 13.46 20.44 -3.26
CA THR A 134 13.05 19.63 -4.43
C THR A 134 13.06 18.15 -4.13
N ILE A 135 13.91 17.69 -3.24
CA ILE A 135 13.92 16.29 -2.79
C ILE A 135 12.66 16.01 -1.96
N GLU A 136 12.32 16.92 -1.06
CA GLU A 136 11.09 16.82 -0.23
C GLU A 136 9.83 16.87 -1.11
N LEU A 137 9.79 17.77 -2.09
CA LEU A 137 8.67 17.85 -3.03
C LEU A 137 8.53 16.59 -3.86
N GLY A 138 9.65 16.02 -4.36
CA GLY A 138 9.65 14.74 -5.06
C GLY A 138 9.13 13.61 -4.18
N GLY A 139 9.54 13.56 -2.90
CA GLY A 139 9.02 12.62 -1.91
C GLY A 139 7.53 12.79 -1.65
N ALA A 140 7.04 14.03 -1.54
CA ALA A 140 5.63 14.33 -1.37
C ALA A 140 4.78 13.88 -2.56
N ILE A 141 5.29 14.04 -3.80
CA ILE A 141 4.62 13.56 -5.02
C ILE A 141 4.53 12.03 -5.01
N VAL A 142 5.60 11.32 -4.63
CA VAL A 142 5.58 9.86 -4.51
C VAL A 142 4.58 9.43 -3.43
N GLY A 143 4.56 10.09 -2.28
CA GLY A 143 3.60 9.82 -1.21
C GLY A 143 2.14 10.02 -1.65
N ALA A 144 1.85 11.10 -2.37
CA ALA A 144 0.54 11.31 -2.98
C ALA A 144 0.18 10.21 -4.00
N GLY A 145 1.16 9.76 -4.79
CA GLY A 145 1.00 8.63 -5.71
C GLY A 145 0.65 7.33 -5.02
N ILE A 146 1.26 7.05 -3.87
CA ILE A 146 0.93 5.88 -3.03
C ILE A 146 -0.52 5.97 -2.56
N ALA A 147 -0.96 7.13 -2.07
CA ALA A 147 -2.34 7.34 -1.63
C ALA A 147 -3.34 7.14 -2.79
N ILE A 148 -3.09 7.74 -3.96
CA ILE A 148 -3.93 7.59 -5.14
C ILE A 148 -4.03 6.12 -5.55
N MET A 149 -2.90 5.41 -5.66
CA MET A 149 -2.87 4.00 -6.00
C MET A 149 -3.63 3.15 -4.97
N HIS A 150 -3.46 3.44 -3.67
CA HIS A 150 -4.14 2.73 -2.58
C HIS A 150 -5.66 2.88 -2.70
N TYR A 151 -6.18 4.11 -2.85
CA TYR A 151 -7.63 4.33 -2.97
C TYR A 151 -8.20 3.74 -4.27
N MET A 152 -7.46 3.79 -5.37
CA MET A 152 -7.87 3.11 -6.61
C MET A 152 -7.88 1.59 -6.44
N GLY A 153 -6.90 1.02 -5.75
CA GLY A 153 -6.84 -0.40 -5.42
C GLY A 153 -8.00 -0.84 -4.53
N MET A 154 -8.33 -0.04 -3.52
CA MET A 154 -9.50 -0.27 -2.66
C MET A 154 -10.82 -0.15 -3.44
N ALA A 155 -10.94 0.79 -4.36
CA ALA A 155 -12.11 0.93 -5.23
C ALA A 155 -12.26 -0.24 -6.22
N ALA A 156 -11.15 -0.86 -6.63
CA ALA A 156 -11.17 -2.06 -7.47
C ALA A 156 -11.64 -3.32 -6.73
N TYR A 157 -11.63 -3.31 -5.38
CA TYR A 157 -12.06 -4.43 -4.57
C TYR A 157 -13.58 -4.53 -4.54
N GLN A 158 -14.11 -5.61 -5.10
CA GLN A 158 -15.55 -5.86 -5.18
C GLN A 158 -15.93 -7.02 -4.26
N THR A 159 -16.90 -6.77 -3.38
CA THR A 159 -17.56 -7.80 -2.56
C THR A 159 -19.01 -7.96 -3.00
N MET A 160 -19.53 -9.18 -2.96
CA MET A 160 -20.94 -9.46 -3.23
C MET A 160 -21.88 -9.05 -2.06
N GLY A 161 -21.63 -7.93 -1.41
CA GLY A 161 -22.39 -7.41 -0.28
C GLY A 161 -22.56 -5.90 -0.35
N LEU A 162 -23.58 -5.37 0.34
CA LEU A 162 -23.75 -3.94 0.53
C LEU A 162 -22.58 -3.42 1.39
N MET A 163 -21.61 -2.75 0.76
CA MET A 163 -20.56 -2.07 1.49
C MET A 163 -21.13 -0.83 2.17
N GLN A 164 -21.25 -0.85 3.48
CA GLN A 164 -21.38 0.37 4.28
C GLN A 164 -19.98 0.87 4.60
N TRP A 165 -19.58 1.98 3.98
CA TRP A 165 -18.33 2.64 4.27
C TRP A 165 -18.43 3.40 5.59
N ASP A 166 -17.68 2.96 6.58
CA ASP A 166 -17.49 3.74 7.80
C ASP A 166 -16.38 4.78 7.55
N TYR A 167 -16.79 6.04 7.44
CA TYR A 167 -15.88 7.16 7.17
C TYR A 167 -14.75 7.30 8.22
N GLY A 168 -14.98 6.81 9.45
CA GLY A 168 -13.97 6.85 10.51
C GLY A 168 -12.77 5.94 10.22
N TYR A 169 -13.00 4.75 9.65
CA TYR A 169 -11.92 3.84 9.27
C TYR A 169 -11.25 4.25 7.95
N TYR A 170 -11.99 4.89 7.05
CA TYR A 170 -11.47 5.37 5.78
C TYR A 170 -10.40 6.46 5.94
N THR A 171 -10.56 7.36 6.92
CA THR A 171 -9.60 8.42 7.19
C THR A 171 -8.40 7.97 8.03
N ALA A 172 -8.47 6.79 8.65
CA ALA A 172 -7.41 6.23 9.49
C ALA A 172 -6.50 5.22 8.75
N SER A 173 -6.86 4.82 7.53
CA SER A 173 -6.06 3.90 6.71
C SER A 173 -5.13 4.63 5.77
#